data_f985b0db4466329640175fa41227e2ad
#
_entry.id   f985b0db4466329640175fa41227e2ad
#
_cell.length_a   1.000
_cell.length_b   1.000
_cell.length_c   1.000
_cell.angle_alpha   90.00
_cell.angle_beta   90.00
_cell.angle_gamma   90.00
#
_symmetry.space_group_name_H-M   'P 1'
#
loop_
_entity.id
_entity.type
_entity.pdbx_description
1 polymer ?
#
loop_
_entity_poly.entity_id
_entity_poly.type
_entity_poly.pdbx_seq_one_letter_code
_entity_poly.pdbx_strand_id
1 'polypeptide(L)'
;MPDDAAYLLCAEDAAATFFDAAAAAGGSTFCTARDAVDDDDDGCCSSVADDEPAASSIAELIGGEAEYSPRPDYPDRLRSRSIDPAARAEAVAWILKVQEYYGFLPLTAYLAVNYMDRFLSLHHLPEDGWAMQLLAVTCLSLASKMEETLVPSLLDLQVEGTSRYVFEPGTVGRMELIVLTGLNWRLRSVTPFTFIDFFACKVDPGGRHARCLIARATRVILAAIHDIEFLDHCPSSMAAAAVLCATGETPSLESVSPGAAVSWCIGLAEEEISSCYRLMQQLAIGNVVQTRAAGSISSATASAANLWCSDEVLSSSSSSPPPAKRRKRSQAPAT
;
A
#
# COMPACT_ATOMS: atom_id res chain seq x y z
N MET A 1 29.55 -21.45 -12.79
CA MET A 1 28.13 -21.81 -12.77
C MET A 1 27.47 -21.06 -13.89
N PRO A 2 26.94 -21.73 -14.95
CA PRO A 2 26.35 -21.02 -16.08
C PRO A 2 24.92 -20.59 -15.77
N ASP A 3 24.61 -19.41 -16.21
CA ASP A 3 23.38 -18.69 -16.42
C ASP A 3 22.06 -19.45 -16.33
N ASP A 4 21.44 -19.43 -15.15
CA ASP A 4 20.06 -19.93 -14.97
C ASP A 4 19.01 -19.00 -15.66
N ALA A 5 19.39 -17.80 -16.06
CA ALA A 5 18.53 -16.90 -16.81
C ALA A 5 18.27 -17.33 -18.27
N ALA A 6 19.15 -18.13 -18.87
CA ALA A 6 19.02 -18.57 -20.25
C ALA A 6 18.02 -19.71 -20.42
N TYR A 7 17.72 -20.48 -19.37
CA TYR A 7 16.78 -21.62 -19.46
C TYR A 7 15.31 -21.21 -19.45
N LEU A 8 14.98 -20.00 -19.02
CA LEU A 8 13.59 -19.52 -18.96
C LEU A 8 13.07 -18.95 -20.29
N LEU A 9 13.92 -18.81 -21.29
CA LEU A 9 13.55 -18.31 -22.61
C LEU A 9 12.89 -19.35 -23.53
N CYS A 10 12.85 -20.64 -23.13
CA CYS A 10 12.36 -21.73 -23.99
C CYS A 10 11.00 -22.33 -23.59
N ALA A 11 10.24 -21.72 -22.66
CA ALA A 11 8.95 -22.26 -22.20
C ALA A 11 7.73 -21.54 -22.81
N GLU A 12 7.79 -21.17 -24.09
CA GLU A 12 6.66 -20.45 -24.75
C GLU A 12 5.41 -21.34 -24.95
N ASP A 13 5.52 -22.67 -24.97
CA ASP A 13 4.38 -23.56 -25.17
C ASP A 13 3.64 -23.98 -23.88
N ALA A 14 4.21 -23.73 -22.70
CA ALA A 14 3.57 -24.10 -21.43
C ALA A 14 2.62 -23.01 -20.89
N ALA A 15 2.76 -21.78 -21.34
CA ALA A 15 1.94 -20.66 -20.86
C ALA A 15 0.52 -20.66 -21.43
N ALA A 16 0.32 -21.19 -22.65
CA ALA A 16 -0.99 -21.19 -23.31
C ALA A 16 -1.99 -22.18 -22.68
N THR A 17 -1.51 -23.29 -22.10
CA THR A 17 -2.36 -24.32 -21.46
C THR A 17 -2.73 -24.01 -20.01
N PHE A 18 -2.09 -23.04 -19.39
CA PHE A 18 -2.30 -22.71 -17.97
C PHE A 18 -3.46 -21.72 -17.73
N PHE A 19 -3.78 -20.88 -18.71
CA PHE A 19 -4.86 -19.90 -18.57
C PHE A 19 -6.26 -20.53 -18.53
N ASP A 20 -6.45 -21.71 -19.12
CA ASP A 20 -7.76 -22.42 -19.10
C ASP A 20 -8.03 -23.18 -17.80
N ALA A 21 -7.00 -23.52 -17.02
CA ALA A 21 -7.16 -24.30 -15.79
C ALA A 21 -7.41 -23.44 -14.53
N ALA A 22 -7.03 -22.15 -14.56
CA ALA A 22 -7.15 -21.26 -13.41
C ALA A 22 -8.56 -20.66 -13.24
N ALA A 23 -9.42 -20.74 -14.26
CA ALA A 23 -10.79 -20.21 -14.22
C ALA A 23 -11.78 -21.09 -13.42
N ALA A 24 -11.41 -22.30 -13.00
CA ALA A 24 -12.30 -23.30 -12.41
C ALA A 24 -12.19 -23.49 -10.89
N ALA A 25 -11.32 -22.79 -10.17
CA ALA A 25 -11.12 -22.98 -8.73
C ALA A 25 -11.56 -21.76 -7.90
N GLY A 26 -12.84 -21.79 -7.53
CA GLY A 26 -13.37 -21.46 -6.22
C GLY A 26 -13.22 -20.05 -5.68
N GLY A 27 -14.36 -19.32 -5.72
CA GLY A 27 -14.58 -18.10 -4.98
C GLY A 27 -14.39 -18.26 -3.47
N SER A 28 -13.69 -17.32 -2.87
CA SER A 28 -13.81 -16.96 -1.48
C SER A 28 -13.95 -15.45 -1.44
N THR A 29 -15.13 -15.03 -1.02
CA THR A 29 -15.55 -13.64 -0.88
C THR A 29 -14.74 -12.98 0.22
N PHE A 30 -13.78 -12.16 -0.18
CA PHE A 30 -13.18 -11.18 0.71
C PHE A 30 -13.90 -9.85 0.46
N CYS A 31 -14.51 -9.29 1.49
CA CYS A 31 -15.23 -8.03 1.38
C CYS A 31 -14.25 -6.91 1.03
N THR A 32 -14.18 -6.58 -0.25
CA THR A 32 -13.61 -5.32 -0.70
C THR A 32 -14.62 -4.23 -0.41
N ALA A 33 -14.25 -3.28 0.46
CA ALA A 33 -15.00 -2.05 0.63
C ALA A 33 -14.95 -1.25 -0.69
N ARG A 34 -15.90 -1.51 -1.55
CA ARG A 34 -16.34 -0.67 -2.66
C ARG A 34 -17.84 -0.68 -2.66
N ASP A 35 -18.39 0.39 -2.14
CA ASP A 35 -19.51 1.13 -2.69
C ASP A 35 -19.78 2.30 -1.75
N ALA A 36 -19.37 3.46 -2.18
CA ALA A 36 -19.84 4.71 -1.65
C ALA A 36 -20.91 5.18 -2.64
N VAL A 37 -22.16 4.96 -2.30
CA VAL A 37 -23.26 5.92 -2.51
C VAL A 37 -24.47 5.39 -1.72
N ASP A 38 -24.94 6.25 -0.78
CA ASP A 38 -26.26 6.27 -0.15
C ASP A 38 -26.74 5.02 0.63
N ASP A 39 -26.70 5.07 1.92
CA ASP A 39 -27.83 5.33 2.80
C ASP A 39 -27.42 5.13 4.26
N ASP A 40 -28.00 5.94 5.12
CA ASP A 40 -27.95 5.89 6.56
C ASP A 40 -28.16 4.46 7.08
N ASP A 41 -27.10 3.83 7.59
CA ASP A 41 -27.22 2.77 8.57
C ASP A 41 -26.12 2.91 9.63
N ASP A 42 -26.50 3.52 10.73
CA ASP A 42 -25.86 3.48 12.03
C ASP A 42 -25.85 2.02 12.49
N GLY A 43 -24.74 1.30 12.30
CA GLY A 43 -24.69 -0.03 12.85
C GLY A 43 -23.51 -0.89 12.46
N CYS A 44 -22.27 -0.52 12.84
CA CYS A 44 -21.21 -1.52 12.91
C CYS A 44 -20.19 -1.21 14.00
N CYS A 45 -20.62 -1.40 15.23
CA CYS A 45 -19.85 -1.88 16.36
C CYS A 45 -20.81 -2.64 17.28
N SER A 46 -21.13 -3.88 16.90
CA SER A 46 -21.80 -4.82 17.79
C SER A 46 -20.91 -5.11 18.98
N SER A 47 -21.45 -4.79 20.14
CA SER A 47 -21.18 -5.30 21.49
C SER A 47 -19.93 -6.14 21.73
N VAL A 48 -19.24 -5.77 22.79
CA VAL A 48 -18.00 -6.30 23.41
C VAL A 48 -17.97 -7.83 23.65
N ALA A 49 -18.97 -8.60 23.22
CA ALA A 49 -19.10 -10.05 23.43
C ALA A 49 -18.63 -10.92 22.26
N ASP A 50 -18.39 -10.34 21.06
CA ASP A 50 -18.02 -11.10 19.84
C ASP A 50 -16.55 -10.95 19.42
N ASP A 51 -15.69 -10.39 20.27
CA ASP A 51 -14.30 -10.03 19.95
C ASP A 51 -13.33 -11.21 19.95
N GLU A 52 -13.68 -12.33 20.59
CA GLU A 52 -12.78 -13.48 20.77
C GLU A 52 -12.46 -14.23 19.44
N PRO A 53 -13.42 -14.52 18.55
CA PRO A 53 -13.09 -15.17 17.29
C PRO A 53 -12.27 -14.28 16.33
N ALA A 54 -12.50 -12.98 16.34
CA ALA A 54 -11.72 -12.03 15.54
C ALA A 54 -10.29 -11.93 16.07
N ALA A 55 -10.09 -11.85 17.38
CA ALA A 55 -8.75 -11.81 17.98
C ALA A 55 -7.97 -13.12 17.75
N SER A 56 -8.62 -14.27 17.78
CA SER A 56 -7.99 -15.57 17.45
C SER A 56 -7.53 -15.61 16.00
N SER A 57 -8.35 -15.17 15.06
CA SER A 57 -8.02 -15.11 13.64
C SER A 57 -6.85 -14.14 13.37
N ILE A 58 -6.82 -12.98 14.05
CA ILE A 58 -5.72 -12.02 13.97
C ILE A 58 -4.43 -12.61 14.55
N ALA A 59 -4.50 -13.34 15.67
CA ALA A 59 -3.33 -13.99 16.24
C ALA A 59 -2.72 -15.06 15.32
N GLU A 60 -3.55 -15.80 14.58
CA GLU A 60 -3.08 -16.75 13.55
C GLU A 60 -2.34 -16.04 12.42
N LEU A 61 -2.86 -14.88 11.97
CA LEU A 61 -2.21 -14.07 10.93
C LEU A 61 -0.87 -13.50 11.42
N ILE A 62 -0.78 -13.05 12.69
CA ILE A 62 0.48 -12.62 13.31
C ILE A 62 1.48 -13.79 13.33
N GLY A 63 1.04 -15.01 13.69
CA GLY A 63 1.90 -16.19 13.67
C GLY A 63 2.45 -16.56 12.29
N GLY A 64 1.74 -16.21 11.22
CA GLY A 64 2.10 -16.52 9.82
C GLY A 64 2.78 -15.37 9.06
N GLU A 65 2.86 -14.16 9.60
CA GLU A 65 3.31 -12.97 8.84
C GLU A 65 4.76 -13.05 8.37
N ALA A 66 5.62 -13.77 9.10
CA ALA A 66 7.03 -13.96 8.75
C ALA A 66 7.22 -14.67 7.40
N GLU A 67 6.26 -15.50 6.96
CA GLU A 67 6.32 -16.18 5.66
C GLU A 67 6.20 -15.22 4.46
N TYR A 68 5.70 -14.02 4.70
CA TYR A 68 5.48 -12.97 3.70
C TYR A 68 6.45 -11.80 3.85
N SER A 69 7.47 -11.96 4.68
CA SER A 69 8.55 -10.98 4.86
C SER A 69 9.75 -11.34 3.98
N PRO A 70 10.59 -10.37 3.59
CA PRO A 70 11.90 -10.64 3.01
C PRO A 70 12.75 -11.48 3.95
N ARG A 71 13.83 -12.10 3.43
CA ARG A 71 14.77 -12.85 4.27
C ARG A 71 15.42 -11.94 5.33
N PRO A 72 15.75 -12.47 6.51
CA PRO A 72 16.32 -11.67 7.60
C PRO A 72 17.66 -10.98 7.26
N ASP A 73 18.40 -11.50 6.29
CA ASP A 73 19.67 -10.93 5.83
C ASP A 73 19.50 -9.77 4.84
N TYR A 74 18.28 -9.55 4.34
CA TYR A 74 18.00 -8.56 3.29
C TYR A 74 18.27 -7.11 3.72
N PRO A 75 17.83 -6.63 4.89
CA PRO A 75 18.14 -5.27 5.35
C PRO A 75 19.66 -5.03 5.47
N ASP A 76 20.42 -6.01 5.94
CA ASP A 76 21.88 -5.90 6.06
C ASP A 76 22.57 -5.87 4.69
N ARG A 77 22.02 -6.56 3.69
CA ARG A 77 22.51 -6.47 2.30
C ARG A 77 22.30 -5.09 1.68
N LEU A 78 21.21 -4.41 2.03
CA LEU A 78 20.96 -3.02 1.64
C LEU A 78 21.90 -2.05 2.39
N ARG A 79 22.09 -2.21 3.71
CA ARG A 79 22.98 -1.39 4.53
C ARG A 79 24.44 -1.54 4.10
N SER A 80 24.88 -2.75 3.78
CA SER A 80 26.22 -3.04 3.27
C SER A 80 26.41 -2.69 1.79
N ARG A 81 25.36 -2.23 1.10
CA ARG A 81 25.35 -1.92 -0.34
C ARG A 81 25.68 -3.13 -1.23
N SER A 82 25.47 -4.34 -0.76
CA SER A 82 25.48 -5.54 -1.60
C SER A 82 24.28 -5.55 -2.58
N ILE A 83 23.21 -4.86 -2.21
CA ILE A 83 22.12 -4.44 -3.08
C ILE A 83 22.10 -2.92 -3.03
N ASP A 84 21.96 -2.25 -4.17
CA ASP A 84 21.96 -0.78 -4.22
C ASP A 84 20.68 -0.21 -3.55
N PRO A 85 20.82 0.46 -2.39
CA PRO A 85 19.68 1.05 -1.70
C PRO A 85 19.08 2.24 -2.45
N ALA A 86 19.86 2.95 -3.28
CA ALA A 86 19.37 4.06 -4.09
C ALA A 86 18.47 3.54 -5.23
N ALA A 87 18.85 2.46 -5.88
CA ALA A 87 18.02 1.83 -6.91
C ALA A 87 16.69 1.32 -6.33
N ARG A 88 16.70 0.75 -5.10
CA ARG A 88 15.47 0.39 -4.39
C ARG A 88 14.62 1.61 -4.09
N ALA A 89 15.20 2.69 -3.57
CA ALA A 89 14.47 3.91 -3.25
C ALA A 89 13.84 4.55 -4.49
N GLU A 90 14.54 4.58 -5.63
CA GLU A 90 13.98 5.05 -6.91
C GLU A 90 12.82 4.17 -7.37
N ALA A 91 12.91 2.84 -7.24
CA ALA A 91 11.86 1.91 -7.59
C ALA A 91 10.61 2.12 -6.71
N VAL A 92 10.77 2.27 -5.40
CA VAL A 92 9.67 2.57 -4.46
C VAL A 92 9.02 3.91 -4.79
N ALA A 93 9.82 4.95 -5.03
CA ALA A 93 9.30 6.27 -5.41
C ALA A 93 8.51 6.22 -6.72
N TRP A 94 8.97 5.43 -7.70
CA TRP A 94 8.25 5.21 -8.95
C TRP A 94 6.92 4.49 -8.72
N ILE A 95 6.89 3.41 -7.93
CA ILE A 95 5.67 2.67 -7.60
C ILE A 95 4.62 3.61 -6.97
N LEU A 96 5.01 4.43 -5.99
CA LEU A 96 4.10 5.37 -5.34
C LEU A 96 3.60 6.46 -6.29
N LYS A 97 4.45 6.95 -7.19
CA LYS A 97 4.05 7.93 -8.20
C LYS A 97 3.01 7.36 -9.17
N VAL A 98 3.16 6.11 -9.59
CA VAL A 98 2.20 5.44 -10.47
C VAL A 98 0.92 5.11 -9.73
N GLN A 99 1.02 4.69 -8.46
CA GLN A 99 -0.13 4.50 -7.58
C GLN A 99 -0.97 5.77 -7.46
N GLU A 100 -0.35 6.93 -7.22
CA GLU A 100 -1.03 8.22 -7.15
C GLU A 100 -1.67 8.60 -8.50
N TYR A 101 -0.96 8.37 -9.62
CA TYR A 101 -1.43 8.70 -10.96
C TYR A 101 -2.71 7.94 -11.34
N TYR A 102 -2.79 6.65 -11.04
CA TYR A 102 -3.98 5.81 -11.32
C TYR A 102 -5.00 5.81 -10.19
N GLY A 103 -4.67 6.35 -9.02
CA GLY A 103 -5.51 6.26 -7.84
C GLY A 103 -5.66 4.82 -7.33
N PHE A 104 -4.64 4.00 -7.48
CA PHE A 104 -4.64 2.63 -6.94
C PHE A 104 -4.73 2.62 -5.42
N LEU A 105 -5.23 1.53 -4.87
CA LEU A 105 -5.30 1.34 -3.43
C LEU A 105 -3.90 1.43 -2.78
N PRO A 106 -3.80 1.97 -1.56
CA PRO A 106 -2.56 1.94 -0.77
C PRO A 106 -1.96 0.55 -0.64
N LEU A 107 -2.81 -0.46 -0.49
CA LEU A 107 -2.43 -1.87 -0.42
C LEU A 107 -1.72 -2.33 -1.70
N THR A 108 -2.16 -1.89 -2.88
CA THR A 108 -1.53 -2.21 -4.17
C THR A 108 -0.06 -1.76 -4.20
N ALA A 109 0.22 -0.53 -3.79
CA ALA A 109 1.59 -0.02 -3.72
C ALA A 109 2.44 -0.79 -2.70
N TYR A 110 1.89 -1.06 -1.51
CA TYR A 110 2.58 -1.84 -0.49
C TYR A 110 2.93 -3.25 -0.99
N LEU A 111 1.97 -3.95 -1.59
CA LEU A 111 2.18 -5.29 -2.14
C LEU A 111 3.23 -5.29 -3.25
N ALA A 112 3.23 -4.28 -4.12
CA ALA A 112 4.26 -4.16 -5.16
C ALA A 112 5.67 -4.07 -4.55
N VAL A 113 5.85 -3.25 -3.50
CA VAL A 113 7.13 -3.14 -2.79
C VAL A 113 7.46 -4.42 -2.03
N ASN A 114 6.48 -5.05 -1.37
CA ASN A 114 6.68 -6.33 -0.68
C ASN A 114 7.13 -7.44 -1.64
N TYR A 115 6.51 -7.55 -2.81
CA TYR A 115 6.93 -8.53 -3.82
C TYR A 115 8.35 -8.25 -4.31
N MET A 116 8.67 -6.98 -4.55
CA MET A 116 10.01 -6.55 -4.96
C MET A 116 11.06 -6.90 -3.91
N ASP A 117 10.85 -6.54 -2.64
CA ASP A 117 11.79 -6.79 -1.56
C ASP A 117 11.97 -8.30 -1.29
N ARG A 118 10.88 -9.07 -1.30
CA ARG A 118 10.92 -10.53 -1.17
C ARG A 118 11.70 -11.18 -2.32
N PHE A 119 11.49 -10.72 -3.55
CA PHE A 119 12.21 -11.22 -4.71
C PHE A 119 13.71 -10.89 -4.62
N LEU A 120 14.08 -9.65 -4.29
CA LEU A 120 15.46 -9.21 -4.11
C LEU A 120 16.18 -9.91 -2.95
N SER A 121 15.44 -10.33 -1.94
CA SER A 121 16.00 -11.10 -0.83
C SER A 121 16.45 -12.50 -1.24
N LEU A 122 15.86 -13.06 -2.30
CA LEU A 122 16.12 -14.42 -2.80
C LEU A 122 17.00 -14.43 -4.05
N HIS A 123 16.94 -13.39 -4.89
CA HIS A 123 17.54 -13.33 -6.21
C HIS A 123 18.44 -12.11 -6.36
N HIS A 124 19.51 -12.26 -7.12
CA HIS A 124 20.36 -11.15 -7.55
C HIS A 124 19.86 -10.65 -8.91
N LEU A 125 19.76 -9.34 -9.05
CA LEU A 125 19.55 -8.70 -10.33
C LEU A 125 20.89 -8.35 -10.99
N PRO A 126 20.93 -8.25 -12.33
CA PRO A 126 22.04 -7.60 -13.02
C PRO A 126 22.24 -6.16 -12.50
N GLU A 127 23.48 -5.71 -12.44
CA GLU A 127 23.82 -4.35 -11.97
C GLU A 127 23.38 -3.23 -12.92
N ASP A 128 22.72 -3.60 -14.01
CA ASP A 128 22.16 -2.68 -14.99
C ASP A 128 20.93 -1.98 -14.41
N GLY A 129 20.88 -0.65 -14.47
CA GLY A 129 19.79 0.16 -13.90
C GLY A 129 18.37 -0.14 -14.45
N TRP A 130 18.27 -0.79 -15.61
CA TRP A 130 16.99 -1.20 -16.18
C TRP A 130 16.36 -2.40 -15.43
N ALA A 131 17.18 -3.28 -14.83
CA ALA A 131 16.70 -4.51 -14.21
C ALA A 131 15.82 -4.22 -12.98
N MET A 132 16.24 -3.28 -12.13
CA MET A 132 15.45 -2.84 -10.97
C MET A 132 14.13 -2.20 -11.40
N GLN A 133 14.15 -1.40 -12.46
CA GLN A 133 12.95 -0.76 -12.97
C GLN A 133 11.98 -1.78 -13.61
N LEU A 134 12.49 -2.77 -14.36
CA LEU A 134 11.68 -3.87 -14.87
C LEU A 134 11.01 -4.65 -13.74
N LEU A 135 11.76 -4.93 -12.68
CA LEU A 135 11.22 -5.59 -11.48
C LEU A 135 10.10 -4.75 -10.83
N ALA A 136 10.31 -3.44 -10.68
CA ALA A 136 9.30 -2.54 -10.12
C ALA A 136 8.00 -2.51 -10.95
N VAL A 137 8.11 -2.38 -12.27
CA VAL A 137 6.97 -2.44 -13.21
C VAL A 137 6.24 -3.77 -13.07
N THR A 138 6.98 -4.86 -13.02
CA THR A 138 6.45 -6.21 -12.91
C THR A 138 5.71 -6.42 -11.58
N CYS A 139 6.31 -6.03 -10.46
CA CYS A 139 5.69 -6.17 -9.14
C CYS A 139 4.42 -5.32 -9.02
N LEU A 140 4.43 -4.10 -9.58
CA LEU A 140 3.23 -3.26 -9.59
C LEU A 140 2.14 -3.84 -10.49
N SER A 141 2.50 -4.41 -11.64
CA SER A 141 1.54 -5.12 -12.50
C SER A 141 0.90 -6.31 -11.78
N LEU A 142 1.68 -7.12 -11.10
CA LEU A 142 1.16 -8.24 -10.31
C LEU A 142 0.25 -7.77 -9.17
N ALA A 143 0.66 -6.73 -8.43
CA ALA A 143 -0.11 -6.18 -7.33
C ALA A 143 -1.44 -5.56 -7.82
N SER A 144 -1.42 -4.83 -8.94
CA SER A 144 -2.65 -4.26 -9.52
C SER A 144 -3.62 -5.34 -9.99
N LYS A 145 -3.13 -6.43 -10.58
CA LYS A 145 -3.96 -7.60 -10.96
C LYS A 145 -4.60 -8.29 -9.75
N MET A 146 -3.96 -8.21 -8.58
CA MET A 146 -4.48 -8.80 -7.34
C MET A 146 -5.55 -7.95 -6.66
N GLU A 147 -5.40 -6.62 -6.69
CA GLU A 147 -6.15 -5.72 -5.82
C GLU A 147 -7.09 -4.77 -6.59
N GLU A 148 -6.79 -4.47 -7.88
CA GLU A 148 -7.53 -3.46 -8.61
C GLU A 148 -8.61 -4.07 -9.50
N THR A 149 -9.77 -3.42 -9.59
CA THR A 149 -10.84 -3.83 -10.52
C THR A 149 -10.55 -3.44 -11.96
N LEU A 150 -9.84 -2.33 -12.17
CA LEU A 150 -9.45 -1.82 -13.47
C LEU A 150 -7.93 -1.82 -13.55
N VAL A 151 -7.38 -2.75 -14.30
CA VAL A 151 -5.93 -2.90 -14.47
C VAL A 151 -5.53 -2.24 -15.80
N PRO A 152 -4.61 -1.26 -15.79
CA PRO A 152 -4.08 -0.67 -17.01
C PRO A 152 -3.33 -1.71 -17.86
N SER A 153 -3.20 -1.45 -19.16
CA SER A 153 -2.31 -2.28 -19.99
C SER A 153 -0.86 -2.13 -19.50
N LEU A 154 -0.01 -3.13 -19.79
CA LEU A 154 1.39 -3.10 -19.38
C LEU A 154 2.17 -1.92 -19.98
N LEU A 155 1.73 -1.37 -21.11
CA LEU A 155 2.31 -0.16 -21.67
C LEU A 155 1.83 1.09 -20.94
N ASP A 156 0.53 1.20 -20.68
CA ASP A 156 -0.06 2.35 -19.98
C ASP A 156 0.45 2.45 -18.54
N LEU A 157 0.68 1.31 -17.86
CA LEU A 157 1.23 1.26 -16.52
C LEU A 157 2.60 1.96 -16.42
N GLN A 158 3.37 1.97 -17.50
CA GLN A 158 4.66 2.63 -17.62
C GLN A 158 4.49 4.10 -18.01
N VAL A 159 3.81 4.89 -17.18
CA VAL A 159 3.43 6.28 -17.42
C VAL A 159 4.57 7.10 -18.02
N GLU A 160 4.32 7.80 -19.12
CA GLU A 160 5.32 8.64 -19.79
C GLU A 160 5.98 9.65 -18.86
N GLY A 161 7.30 9.78 -18.95
CA GLY A 161 8.09 10.73 -18.14
C GLY A 161 8.28 10.33 -16.67
N THR A 162 7.75 9.18 -16.24
CA THR A 162 7.98 8.66 -14.89
C THR A 162 9.15 7.69 -14.82
N SER A 163 9.48 7.10 -15.96
CA SER A 163 10.38 5.96 -16.11
C SER A 163 11.50 6.28 -17.09
N ARG A 164 12.71 5.83 -16.78
CA ARG A 164 13.87 5.97 -17.67
C ARG A 164 13.83 4.98 -18.83
N TYR A 165 13.22 3.81 -18.60
CA TYR A 165 13.11 2.71 -19.54
C TYR A 165 11.63 2.38 -19.75
N VAL A 166 11.29 1.99 -20.97
CA VAL A 166 9.97 1.46 -21.32
C VAL A 166 10.16 0.05 -21.85
N PHE A 167 9.45 -0.90 -21.29
CA PHE A 167 9.58 -2.32 -21.61
C PHE A 167 8.39 -2.80 -22.43
N GLU A 168 8.67 -3.69 -23.39
CA GLU A 168 7.62 -4.36 -24.15
C GLU A 168 6.76 -5.26 -23.22
N PRO A 169 5.45 -5.36 -23.48
CA PRO A 169 4.55 -6.20 -22.69
C PRO A 169 5.01 -7.65 -22.53
N GLY A 170 5.59 -8.23 -23.59
CA GLY A 170 6.14 -9.59 -23.56
C GLY A 170 7.33 -9.73 -22.60
N THR A 171 8.16 -8.69 -22.46
CA THR A 171 9.28 -8.69 -21.50
C THR A 171 8.77 -8.61 -20.07
N VAL A 172 7.80 -7.72 -19.79
CA VAL A 172 7.17 -7.63 -18.47
C VAL A 172 6.46 -8.95 -18.13
N GLY A 173 5.70 -9.55 -19.06
CA GLY A 173 5.02 -10.82 -18.84
C GLY A 173 5.97 -11.98 -18.51
N ARG A 174 7.14 -12.06 -19.18
CA ARG A 174 8.17 -13.04 -18.81
C ARG A 174 8.73 -12.79 -17.41
N MET A 175 8.98 -11.53 -17.06
CA MET A 175 9.45 -11.19 -15.73
C MET A 175 8.39 -11.45 -14.66
N GLU A 176 7.09 -11.30 -14.96
CA GLU A 176 5.99 -11.70 -14.06
C GLU A 176 6.09 -13.19 -13.69
N LEU A 177 6.32 -14.07 -14.66
CA LEU A 177 6.47 -15.50 -14.39
C LEU A 177 7.71 -15.80 -13.52
N ILE A 178 8.81 -15.09 -13.73
CA ILE A 178 10.01 -15.22 -12.92
C ILE A 178 9.73 -14.81 -11.47
N VAL A 179 9.07 -13.66 -11.27
CA VAL A 179 8.69 -13.17 -9.94
C VAL A 179 7.71 -14.13 -9.27
N LEU A 180 6.67 -14.58 -9.97
CA LEU A 180 5.70 -15.56 -9.46
C LEU A 180 6.38 -16.84 -9.00
N THR A 181 7.29 -17.37 -9.81
CA THR A 181 8.06 -18.58 -9.47
C THR A 181 8.97 -18.33 -8.27
N GLY A 182 9.69 -17.22 -8.25
CA GLY A 182 10.59 -16.83 -7.15
C GLY A 182 9.83 -16.62 -5.82
N LEU A 183 8.59 -16.17 -5.88
CA LEU A 183 7.73 -15.98 -4.70
C LEU A 183 6.87 -17.23 -4.37
N ASN A 184 7.08 -18.36 -5.07
CA ASN A 184 6.29 -19.59 -4.92
C ASN A 184 4.78 -19.33 -5.04
N TRP A 185 4.36 -18.41 -5.92
CA TRP A 185 2.96 -18.01 -6.14
C TRP A 185 2.25 -17.44 -4.91
N ARG A 186 2.99 -17.09 -3.85
CA ARG A 186 2.45 -16.53 -2.61
C ARG A 186 2.30 -15.03 -2.70
N LEU A 187 1.26 -14.55 -3.39
CA LEU A 187 0.98 -13.13 -3.59
C LEU A 187 0.07 -12.53 -2.51
N ARG A 188 -0.79 -13.32 -1.88
CA ARG A 188 -1.66 -12.85 -0.79
C ARG A 188 -0.85 -12.70 0.49
N SER A 189 -0.06 -11.62 0.56
CA SER A 189 0.79 -11.34 1.71
C SER A 189 0.00 -10.81 2.88
N VAL A 190 0.37 -11.25 4.10
CA VAL A 190 -0.03 -10.57 5.32
C VAL A 190 0.70 -9.22 5.35
N THR A 191 -0.04 -8.14 5.49
CA THR A 191 0.46 -6.78 5.42
C THR A 191 -0.01 -5.97 6.63
N PRO A 192 0.58 -4.80 6.93
CA PRO A 192 0.05 -3.93 8.00
C PRO A 192 -1.43 -3.59 7.81
N PHE A 193 -1.91 -3.49 6.56
CA PHE A 193 -3.32 -3.22 6.27
C PHE A 193 -4.28 -4.32 6.75
N THR A 194 -3.78 -5.54 6.93
CA THR A 194 -4.55 -6.66 7.48
C THR A 194 -4.98 -6.39 8.94
N PHE A 195 -4.23 -5.57 9.68
CA PHE A 195 -4.40 -5.36 11.11
C PHE A 195 -4.95 -4.00 11.49
N ILE A 196 -4.89 -2.99 10.58
CA ILE A 196 -5.23 -1.59 10.90
C ILE A 196 -6.64 -1.46 11.43
N ASP A 197 -7.63 -2.07 10.78
CA ASP A 197 -9.05 -1.95 11.17
C ASP A 197 -9.28 -2.52 12.56
N PHE A 198 -8.73 -3.68 12.84
CA PHE A 198 -8.83 -4.31 14.15
C PHE A 198 -8.19 -3.45 15.24
N PHE A 199 -6.98 -2.92 15.02
CA PHE A 199 -6.30 -2.08 16.00
C PHE A 199 -6.97 -0.71 16.15
N ALA A 200 -7.51 -0.14 15.08
CA ALA A 200 -8.29 1.10 15.15
C ALA A 200 -9.54 0.93 16.01
N CYS A 201 -10.25 -0.21 15.90
CA CYS A 201 -11.39 -0.54 16.76
C CYS A 201 -11.00 -0.71 18.24
N LYS A 202 -9.78 -1.19 18.54
CA LYS A 202 -9.30 -1.28 19.95
C LYS A 202 -9.05 0.11 20.56
N VAL A 203 -8.66 1.09 19.74
CA VAL A 203 -8.42 2.48 20.19
C VAL A 203 -9.71 3.28 20.26
N ASP A 204 -10.60 3.10 19.29
CA ASP A 204 -11.89 3.80 19.20
C ASP A 204 -13.04 2.80 19.08
N PRO A 205 -13.46 2.17 20.19
CA PRO A 205 -14.56 1.21 20.18
C PRO A 205 -15.90 1.81 19.75
N GLY A 206 -16.02 3.14 19.85
CA GLY A 206 -17.21 3.87 19.40
C GLY A 206 -17.24 4.16 17.91
N GLY A 207 -16.16 3.88 17.18
CA GLY A 207 -16.06 4.03 15.72
C GLY A 207 -16.09 5.47 15.19
N ARG A 208 -16.18 6.47 16.07
CA ARG A 208 -16.33 7.88 15.67
C ARG A 208 -15.16 8.42 14.86
N HIS A 209 -13.95 7.95 15.15
CA HIS A 209 -12.70 8.41 14.54
C HIS A 209 -12.05 7.30 13.71
N ALA A 210 -12.66 6.12 13.59
CA ALA A 210 -12.07 4.95 12.94
C ALA A 210 -11.58 5.25 11.53
N ARG A 211 -12.40 5.89 10.69
CA ARG A 211 -12.00 6.30 9.32
C ARG A 211 -10.79 7.22 9.31
N CYS A 212 -10.72 8.18 10.24
CA CYS A 212 -9.62 9.12 10.34
C CYS A 212 -8.33 8.41 10.81
N LEU A 213 -8.44 7.51 11.81
CA LEU A 213 -7.33 6.70 12.29
C LEU A 213 -6.77 5.80 11.17
N ILE A 214 -7.63 5.08 10.45
CA ILE A 214 -7.25 4.21 9.34
C ILE A 214 -6.55 5.02 8.25
N ALA A 215 -7.12 6.15 7.83
CA ALA A 215 -6.53 7.00 6.79
C ALA A 215 -5.16 7.58 7.20
N ARG A 216 -4.99 7.95 8.47
CA ARG A 216 -3.71 8.45 9.00
C ARG A 216 -2.68 7.33 9.12
N ALA A 217 -3.06 6.18 9.69
CA ALA A 217 -2.19 5.00 9.79
C ALA A 217 -1.72 4.55 8.40
N THR A 218 -2.62 4.50 7.41
CA THR A 218 -2.31 4.20 6.01
C THR A 218 -1.22 5.12 5.45
N ARG A 219 -1.32 6.44 5.68
CA ARG A 219 -0.31 7.41 5.22
C ARG A 219 1.05 7.18 5.88
N VAL A 220 1.06 6.88 7.17
CA VAL A 220 2.29 6.59 7.91
C VAL A 220 2.96 5.33 7.35
N ILE A 221 2.19 4.27 7.08
CA ILE A 221 2.70 3.03 6.49
C ILE A 221 3.27 3.28 5.10
N LEU A 222 2.57 4.02 4.22
CA LEU A 222 3.10 4.35 2.89
C LEU A 222 4.35 5.22 2.95
N ALA A 223 4.49 6.10 3.94
CA ALA A 223 5.73 6.84 4.14
C ALA A 223 6.87 5.93 4.61
N ALA A 224 6.56 4.95 5.45
CA ALA A 224 7.54 4.02 6.02
C ALA A 224 8.18 3.07 4.98
N ILE A 225 7.48 2.69 3.90
CA ILE A 225 8.00 1.73 2.93
C ILE A 225 9.24 2.20 2.15
N HIS A 226 9.53 3.51 2.17
CA HIS A 226 10.77 4.06 1.61
C HIS A 226 12.00 3.70 2.41
N ASP A 227 11.86 3.65 3.73
CA ASP A 227 12.98 3.53 4.64
C ASP A 227 13.30 2.05 4.92
N ILE A 228 14.55 1.69 4.75
CA ILE A 228 15.06 0.32 4.95
C ILE A 228 14.99 -0.14 6.41
N GLU A 229 14.94 0.80 7.37
CA GLU A 229 14.87 0.46 8.79
C GLU A 229 13.55 -0.23 9.15
N PHE A 230 12.47 -0.02 8.37
CA PHE A 230 11.20 -0.71 8.60
C PHE A 230 11.18 -2.15 8.09
N LEU A 231 12.18 -2.57 7.32
CA LEU A 231 12.30 -3.96 6.87
C LEU A 231 12.61 -4.95 8.00
N ASP A 232 13.10 -4.44 9.13
CA ASP A 232 13.36 -5.23 10.35
C ASP A 232 12.11 -5.46 11.19
N HIS A 233 10.99 -4.79 10.85
CA HIS A 233 9.75 -4.85 11.63
C HIS A 233 8.68 -5.70 10.96
N CYS A 234 7.94 -6.47 11.76
CA CYS A 234 6.84 -7.26 11.26
C CYS A 234 5.59 -6.40 10.95
N PRO A 235 4.74 -6.84 10.01
CA PRO A 235 3.54 -6.13 9.59
C PRO A 235 2.59 -5.76 10.75
N SER A 236 2.42 -6.64 11.71
CA SER A 236 1.55 -6.41 12.89
C SER A 236 2.09 -5.27 13.77
N SER A 237 3.41 -5.25 14.04
CA SER A 237 4.05 -4.18 14.82
C SER A 237 4.02 -2.84 14.08
N MET A 238 4.18 -2.86 12.75
CA MET A 238 4.03 -1.67 11.90
C MET A 238 2.60 -1.11 11.97
N ALA A 239 1.59 -1.97 11.90
CA ALA A 239 0.19 -1.56 11.99
C ALA A 239 -0.14 -0.95 13.35
N ALA A 240 0.27 -1.61 14.46
CA ALA A 240 0.07 -1.10 15.80
C ALA A 240 0.75 0.27 16.00
N ALA A 241 2.02 0.40 15.58
CA ALA A 241 2.76 1.66 15.65
C ALA A 241 2.11 2.77 14.82
N ALA A 242 1.62 2.46 13.61
CA ALA A 242 0.95 3.43 12.75
C ALA A 242 -0.37 3.93 13.35
N VAL A 243 -1.16 3.04 13.97
CA VAL A 243 -2.39 3.40 14.67
C VAL A 243 -2.07 4.27 15.89
N LEU A 244 -1.01 3.97 16.67
CA LEU A 244 -0.55 4.81 17.77
C LEU A 244 -0.13 6.22 17.31
N CYS A 245 0.57 6.32 16.18
CA CYS A 245 0.91 7.62 15.58
C CYS A 245 -0.35 8.40 15.18
N ALA A 246 -1.32 7.72 14.58
CA ALA A 246 -2.59 8.32 14.17
C ALA A 246 -3.41 8.83 15.38
N THR A 247 -3.36 8.12 16.51
CA THR A 247 -4.02 8.52 17.77
C THR A 247 -3.41 9.81 18.31
N GLY A 248 -2.08 9.92 18.34
CA GLY A 248 -1.38 11.10 18.82
C GLY A 248 -1.70 12.38 18.03
N GLU A 249 -2.15 12.24 16.78
CA GLU A 249 -2.63 13.35 15.94
C GLU A 249 -4.13 13.64 16.12
N THR A 250 -4.86 12.88 16.91
CA THR A 250 -6.32 13.00 17.09
C THR A 250 -6.61 13.53 18.51
N PRO A 251 -6.87 14.85 18.68
CA PRO A 251 -6.97 15.47 20.02
C PRO A 251 -8.11 14.95 20.89
N SER A 252 -9.11 14.31 20.28
CA SER A 252 -10.30 13.77 20.96
C SER A 252 -10.11 12.36 21.50
N LEU A 253 -8.99 11.69 21.19
CA LEU A 253 -8.68 10.35 21.68
C LEU A 253 -7.59 10.41 22.75
N GLU A 254 -7.70 9.51 23.72
CA GLU A 254 -6.63 9.34 24.71
C GLU A 254 -5.39 8.73 24.06
N SER A 255 -4.23 9.27 24.42
CA SER A 255 -2.96 8.73 23.95
C SER A 255 -2.74 7.35 24.52
N VAL A 256 -2.59 6.36 23.64
CA VAL A 256 -2.28 4.96 24.02
C VAL A 256 -0.77 4.76 23.96
N SER A 257 -0.20 4.13 25.00
CA SER A 257 1.22 3.79 25.00
C SER A 257 1.50 2.49 24.22
N PRO A 258 2.72 2.30 23.67
CA PRO A 258 3.10 1.03 23.03
C PRO A 258 2.92 -0.19 23.93
N GLY A 259 3.19 -0.07 25.25
CA GLY A 259 2.98 -1.14 26.21
C GLY A 259 1.51 -1.52 26.38
N ALA A 260 0.59 -0.56 26.27
CA ALA A 260 -0.84 -0.87 26.31
C ALA A 260 -1.31 -1.59 25.02
N ALA A 261 -0.69 -1.28 23.87
CA ALA A 261 -1.03 -1.92 22.60
C ALA A 261 -0.74 -3.43 22.56
N VAL A 262 0.17 -3.93 23.40
CA VAL A 262 0.44 -5.38 23.52
C VAL A 262 -0.81 -6.17 23.92
N SER A 263 -1.72 -5.53 24.67
CA SER A 263 -2.98 -6.16 25.09
C SER A 263 -4.00 -6.32 23.95
N TRP A 264 -3.78 -5.70 22.80
CA TRP A 264 -4.74 -5.76 21.68
C TRP A 264 -4.84 -7.15 21.04
N CYS A 265 -3.71 -7.88 21.00
CA CYS A 265 -3.68 -9.22 20.45
C CYS A 265 -2.49 -10.03 20.98
N ILE A 266 -2.68 -11.34 21.08
CA ILE A 266 -1.61 -12.30 21.41
C ILE A 266 -0.60 -12.31 20.24
N GLY A 267 0.68 -12.29 20.56
CA GLY A 267 1.77 -12.29 19.57
C GLY A 267 2.43 -10.93 19.37
N LEU A 268 1.83 -9.84 19.86
CA LEU A 268 2.45 -8.51 19.84
C LEU A 268 3.53 -8.39 20.92
N ALA A 269 4.66 -7.77 20.56
CA ALA A 269 5.77 -7.51 21.47
C ALA A 269 5.97 -5.99 21.68
N GLU A 270 6.09 -5.55 22.93
CA GLU A 270 6.23 -4.13 23.27
C GLU A 270 7.49 -3.50 22.65
N GLU A 271 8.60 -4.24 22.66
CA GLU A 271 9.89 -3.76 22.12
C GLU A 271 9.79 -3.47 20.64
N GLU A 272 9.14 -4.36 19.87
CA GLU A 272 8.93 -4.23 18.43
C GLU A 272 8.02 -3.03 18.10
N ILE A 273 6.88 -2.92 18.80
CA ILE A 273 5.95 -1.79 18.63
C ILE A 273 6.64 -0.48 18.98
N SER A 274 7.37 -0.42 20.12
CA SER A 274 8.04 0.78 20.59
C SER A 274 9.16 1.22 19.66
N SER A 275 9.91 0.27 19.09
CA SER A 275 10.96 0.55 18.12
C SER A 275 10.37 1.13 16.85
N CYS A 276 9.37 0.47 16.27
CA CYS A 276 8.68 0.91 15.06
C CYS A 276 7.98 2.28 15.26
N TYR A 277 7.33 2.48 16.41
CA TYR A 277 6.67 3.74 16.76
C TYR A 277 7.65 4.93 16.80
N ARG A 278 8.83 4.74 17.40
CA ARG A 278 9.89 5.78 17.42
C ARG A 278 10.36 6.14 16.01
N LEU A 279 10.57 5.15 15.15
CA LEU A 279 10.95 5.38 13.76
C LEU A 279 9.86 6.16 12.99
N MET A 280 8.60 5.78 13.15
CA MET A 280 7.47 6.47 12.51
C MET A 280 7.32 7.93 12.99
N GLN A 281 7.55 8.20 14.27
CA GLN A 281 7.56 9.58 14.80
C GLN A 281 8.69 10.42 14.17
N GLN A 282 9.87 9.84 13.96
CA GLN A 282 10.98 10.52 13.31
C GLN A 282 10.66 10.87 11.85
N LEU A 283 10.01 9.97 11.11
CA LEU A 283 9.53 10.25 9.76
C LEU A 283 8.52 11.41 9.73
N ALA A 284 7.58 11.44 10.67
CA ALA A 284 6.59 12.50 10.76
C ALA A 284 7.24 13.88 10.99
N ILE A 285 8.24 13.94 11.87
CA ILE A 285 9.01 15.17 12.16
C ILE A 285 9.84 15.58 10.94
N GLY A 286 10.53 14.63 10.28
CA GLY A 286 11.33 14.88 9.09
C GLY A 286 10.50 15.47 7.95
N ASN A 287 9.33 14.92 7.69
CA ASN A 287 8.41 15.40 6.67
C ASN A 287 7.89 16.83 6.98
N VAL A 288 7.61 17.15 8.24
CA VAL A 288 7.19 18.52 8.66
C VAL A 288 8.32 19.53 8.44
N VAL A 289 9.56 19.18 8.71
CA VAL A 289 10.73 20.05 8.49
C VAL A 289 10.96 20.26 7.00
N GLN A 290 10.83 19.23 6.18
CA GLN A 290 11.06 19.29 4.75
C GLN A 290 9.96 20.08 4.02
N THR A 291 8.70 19.95 4.42
CA THR A 291 7.59 20.77 3.89
C THR A 291 7.72 22.24 4.30
N ARG A 292 8.21 22.56 5.50
CA ARG A 292 8.49 23.93 5.91
C ARG A 292 9.67 24.55 5.15
N ALA A 293 10.71 23.77 4.84
CA ALA A 293 11.84 24.23 4.03
C ALA A 293 11.46 24.42 2.54
N ALA A 294 10.58 23.59 2.00
CA ALA A 294 10.05 23.69 0.64
C ALA A 294 8.91 24.74 0.50
N GLY A 295 8.28 25.14 1.58
CA GLY A 295 7.14 26.07 1.62
C GLY A 295 7.45 27.51 1.21
N SER A 296 8.64 27.79 0.65
CA SER A 296 8.96 29.07 0.00
C SER A 296 8.65 29.08 -1.51
N ILE A 297 8.29 27.93 -2.11
CA ILE A 297 7.96 27.86 -3.55
C ILE A 297 6.81 26.84 -3.74
N SER A 298 5.64 27.37 -4.07
CA SER A 298 4.45 26.66 -4.60
C SER A 298 3.40 26.18 -3.60
N SER A 299 2.36 26.99 -3.52
CA SER A 299 1.11 26.82 -2.76
C SER A 299 0.08 25.90 -3.45
N ALA A 300 0.47 24.92 -4.27
CA ALA A 300 -0.48 24.20 -5.10
C ALA A 300 -0.71 22.71 -4.73
N THR A 301 0.14 22.09 -3.92
CA THR A 301 0.04 20.64 -3.64
C THR A 301 -0.43 20.29 -2.22
N ALA A 302 -0.66 21.26 -1.36
CA ALA A 302 -1.14 21.04 0.01
C ALA A 302 -2.66 20.78 0.11
N SER A 303 -3.41 20.88 -0.98
CA SER A 303 -4.88 20.90 -0.95
C SER A 303 -5.54 19.52 -0.93
N ALA A 304 -4.86 18.45 -1.34
CA ALA A 304 -5.46 17.11 -1.38
C ALA A 304 -5.42 16.35 -0.04
N ALA A 305 -4.48 16.67 0.85
CA ALA A 305 -4.31 15.97 2.12
C ALA A 305 -5.28 16.40 3.22
N ASN A 306 -5.92 17.58 3.08
CA ASN A 306 -6.81 18.16 4.09
C ASN A 306 -8.31 17.91 3.82
N LEU A 307 -8.67 17.24 2.72
CA LEU A 307 -10.08 17.14 2.29
C LEU A 307 -10.87 16.03 3.01
N TRP A 308 -10.21 15.17 3.78
CA TRP A 308 -10.86 13.97 4.38
C TRP A 308 -11.11 14.07 5.89
N CYS A 309 -10.77 15.17 6.53
CA CYS A 309 -11.04 15.40 7.96
C CYS A 309 -11.48 16.86 8.23
N SER A 310 -12.47 17.36 7.50
CA SER A 310 -13.17 18.59 7.88
C SER A 310 -14.48 18.17 8.56
N ASP A 311 -14.50 18.21 9.89
CA ASP A 311 -15.73 18.28 10.68
C ASP A 311 -16.43 19.59 10.33
N GLU A 312 -17.27 19.61 9.31
CA GLU A 312 -18.25 20.68 9.13
C GLU A 312 -19.46 20.41 10.01
N VAL A 313 -19.45 21.06 11.15
CA VAL A 313 -20.67 21.37 11.91
C VAL A 313 -21.62 22.12 10.99
N LEU A 314 -22.70 21.47 10.56
CA LEU A 314 -23.78 22.04 9.76
C LEU A 314 -24.44 23.20 10.52
N SER A 315 -24.06 24.41 10.19
CA SER A 315 -24.91 25.60 10.41
C SER A 315 -25.71 25.84 9.15
N SER A 316 -26.99 25.55 9.23
CA SER A 316 -27.97 25.82 8.19
C SER A 316 -28.08 27.32 7.91
N SER A 317 -27.67 27.75 6.72
CA SER A 317 -28.11 29.02 6.14
C SER A 317 -28.48 28.80 4.67
N SER A 318 -29.76 28.99 4.42
CA SER A 318 -30.43 28.99 3.13
C SER A 318 -29.86 30.05 2.19
N SER A 319 -29.37 29.67 1.01
CA SER A 319 -29.21 30.57 -0.12
C SER A 319 -29.46 29.86 -1.45
N SER A 320 -30.32 30.48 -2.24
CA SER A 320 -30.88 30.07 -3.52
C SER A 320 -29.85 29.83 -4.64
N PRO A 321 -30.14 28.98 -5.65
CA PRO A 321 -29.23 28.73 -6.75
C PRO A 321 -29.23 29.84 -7.81
N PRO A 322 -28.09 30.13 -8.47
CA PRO A 322 -28.01 31.08 -9.58
C PRO A 322 -28.52 30.49 -10.91
N PRO A 323 -29.02 31.32 -11.85
CA PRO A 323 -29.70 30.86 -13.06
C PRO A 323 -28.77 30.32 -14.14
N ALA A 324 -29.22 29.29 -14.83
CA ALA A 324 -28.54 28.60 -15.90
C ALA A 324 -28.28 29.51 -17.13
N LYS A 325 -27.03 29.57 -17.60
CA LYS A 325 -26.64 30.24 -18.85
C LYS A 325 -26.97 29.37 -20.06
N ARG A 326 -27.92 29.86 -20.86
CA ARG A 326 -28.40 29.33 -22.15
C ARG A 326 -27.30 29.39 -23.21
N ARG A 327 -26.85 28.24 -23.74
CA ARG A 327 -25.89 28.10 -24.83
C ARG A 327 -26.52 28.44 -26.16
N LYS A 328 -26.05 29.46 -26.87
CA LYS A 328 -26.46 29.79 -28.24
C LYS A 328 -25.89 28.77 -29.23
N ARG A 329 -26.80 28.21 -30.05
CA ARG A 329 -26.51 27.34 -31.20
C ARG A 329 -26.15 28.25 -32.36
N SER A 330 -24.95 28.17 -32.91
CA SER A 330 -24.58 28.82 -34.17
C SER A 330 -24.93 27.91 -35.34
N GLN A 331 -25.71 28.42 -36.27
CA GLN A 331 -26.05 27.85 -37.56
C GLN A 331 -24.89 28.05 -38.53
N ALA A 332 -24.57 27.02 -39.33
CA ALA A 332 -23.70 27.10 -40.50
C ALA A 332 -24.50 27.58 -41.71
N PRO A 333 -23.90 28.38 -42.63
CA PRO A 333 -24.53 28.74 -43.91
C PRO A 333 -24.34 27.65 -44.95
N ALA A 334 -25.41 27.47 -45.75
CA ALA A 334 -25.42 26.68 -46.96
C ALA A 334 -24.80 27.51 -48.10
N THR A 335 -23.92 26.88 -48.85
CA THR A 335 -23.78 26.90 -50.34
C THR A 335 -22.89 25.74 -50.75
#